data_1375d2cc2f918cd8c18ac6ac5931f37a
#
_entry.id   1375d2cc2f918cd8c18ac6ac5931f37a
#
_cell.length_a   1.000
_cell.length_b   1.000
_cell.length_c   1.000
_cell.angle_alpha   90.00
_cell.angle_beta   90.00
_cell.angle_gamma   90.00
#
_symmetry.space_group_name_H-M   'P 1'
#
loop_
_entity.id
_entity.type
_entity.pdbx_description
1 polymer ?
#
loop_
_entity_poly.entity_id
_entity_poly.type
_entity_poly.pdbx_seq_one_letter_code
_entity_poly.pdbx_strand_id
1 'polypeptide(L)'
;MPTLLFINACVRGKDSRTLALAEHLLERIREANSRDMAFHIEEIRLSTENLLPLNYERLQRRDELLAAGQLHDTMFDYANAVAQADMLVIAAPYWDMSFPASLKIFFEAASVDGITFTYAEDGTPVGLCAAQDMYYVTTSGGYINDCNFGFEYANALCRLYGVQSMHFVSAQGLDLDGADVQAIMEEACNGEIMNYL
;
A
#
# COMPACT_ATOMS: atom_id res chain seq x y z
N MET A 1 17.80 11.56 -1.88
CA MET A 1 17.69 10.17 -1.44
C MET A 1 16.27 9.74 -1.74
N PRO A 2 16.06 8.69 -2.49
CA PRO A 2 14.71 8.26 -2.84
C PRO A 2 13.94 7.83 -1.58
N THR A 3 12.62 8.04 -1.60
CA THR A 3 11.71 7.73 -0.49
C THR A 3 10.92 6.47 -0.80
N LEU A 4 10.97 5.50 0.11
CA LEU A 4 10.06 4.36 0.15
C LEU A 4 8.97 4.65 1.19
N LEU A 5 7.72 4.74 0.75
CA LEU A 5 6.58 4.89 1.64
C LEU A 5 6.05 3.51 2.03
N PHE A 6 6.13 3.20 3.32
CA PHE A 6 5.63 1.96 3.89
C PHE A 6 4.27 2.18 4.57
N ILE A 7 3.19 1.67 3.96
CA ILE A 7 1.82 1.74 4.47
C ILE A 7 1.54 0.47 5.28
N ASN A 8 1.54 0.60 6.61
CA ASN A 8 1.37 -0.51 7.53
C ASN A 8 -0.06 -0.59 8.06
N ALA A 9 -0.87 -1.52 7.51
CA ALA A 9 -2.23 -1.82 7.95
C ALA A 9 -2.30 -2.99 8.94
N CYS A 10 -1.18 -3.40 9.55
CA CYS A 10 -1.08 -4.55 10.44
C CYS A 10 -1.53 -4.18 11.86
N VAL A 11 -2.79 -4.46 12.19
CA VAL A 11 -3.42 -4.07 13.47
C VAL A 11 -2.80 -4.76 14.69
N ARG A 12 -2.21 -5.97 14.53
CA ARG A 12 -1.60 -6.74 15.64
C ARG A 12 -0.20 -6.26 16.02
N GLY A 13 0.34 -5.22 15.36
CA GLY A 13 1.68 -4.72 15.60
C GLY A 13 2.72 -5.83 15.46
N LYS A 14 3.64 -5.93 16.40
CA LYS A 14 4.75 -6.91 16.40
C LYS A 14 4.32 -8.40 16.33
N ASP A 15 3.07 -8.69 16.64
CA ASP A 15 2.54 -10.07 16.59
C ASP A 15 1.92 -10.39 15.20
N SER A 16 2.06 -9.47 14.23
CA SER A 16 1.55 -9.64 12.88
C SER A 16 2.53 -10.38 11.98
N ARG A 17 2.13 -11.54 11.48
CA ARG A 17 2.90 -12.29 10.45
C ARG A 17 3.06 -11.49 9.16
N THR A 18 2.05 -10.71 8.78
CA THR A 18 2.12 -9.82 7.61
C THR A 18 3.17 -8.74 7.79
N LEU A 19 3.27 -8.16 9.00
CA LEU A 19 4.30 -7.17 9.29
C LEU A 19 5.69 -7.79 9.21
N ALA A 20 5.89 -8.97 9.82
CA ALA A 20 7.17 -9.67 9.75
C ALA A 20 7.60 -9.97 8.30
N LEU A 21 6.67 -10.40 7.44
CA LEU A 21 6.95 -10.62 6.01
C LEU A 21 7.31 -9.31 5.30
N ALA A 22 6.61 -8.22 5.60
CA ALA A 22 6.90 -6.91 5.01
C ALA A 22 8.24 -6.35 5.48
N GLU A 23 8.58 -6.47 6.76
CA GLU A 23 9.89 -6.05 7.30
C GLU A 23 11.04 -6.80 6.61
N HIS A 24 10.86 -8.11 6.36
CA HIS A 24 11.84 -8.87 5.61
C HIS A 24 11.98 -8.38 4.16
N LEU A 25 10.86 -8.06 3.49
CA LEU A 25 10.90 -7.46 2.15
C LEU A 25 11.64 -6.12 2.15
N LEU A 26 11.37 -5.25 3.13
CA LEU A 26 12.06 -3.96 3.27
C LEU A 26 13.58 -4.13 3.44
N GLU A 27 14.02 -5.13 4.22
CA GLU A 27 15.46 -5.46 4.33
C GLU A 27 16.04 -5.92 2.99
N ARG A 28 15.36 -6.81 2.26
CA ARG A 28 15.80 -7.24 0.91
C ARG A 28 15.91 -6.07 -0.06
N ILE A 29 14.93 -5.16 -0.06
CA ILE A 29 14.97 -3.94 -0.90
C ILE A 29 16.17 -3.07 -0.50
N ARG A 30 16.42 -2.89 0.80
CA ARG A 30 17.55 -2.12 1.31
C ARG A 30 18.89 -2.73 0.88
N GLU A 31 19.06 -4.05 1.02
CA GLU A 31 20.28 -4.76 0.64
C GLU A 31 20.54 -4.69 -0.87
N ALA A 32 19.51 -4.87 -1.69
CA ALA A 32 19.61 -4.79 -3.14
C ALA A 32 20.07 -3.40 -3.63
N ASN A 33 19.66 -2.35 -2.93
CA ASN A 33 19.93 -0.95 -3.28
C ASN A 33 21.13 -0.34 -2.52
N SER A 34 21.72 -1.06 -1.56
CA SER A 34 22.80 -0.56 -0.69
C SER A 34 24.07 -0.10 -1.44
N ARG A 35 24.25 -0.52 -2.69
CA ARG A 35 25.44 -0.19 -3.51
C ARG A 35 25.32 1.14 -4.26
N ASP A 36 24.10 1.55 -4.60
CA ASP A 36 23.87 2.72 -5.47
C ASP A 36 23.09 3.85 -4.80
N MET A 37 22.01 3.58 -4.09
CA MET A 37 21.23 4.59 -3.35
C MET A 37 20.38 3.94 -2.23
N ALA A 38 20.66 4.29 -0.98
CA ALA A 38 19.81 3.89 0.13
C ALA A 38 18.47 4.63 0.08
N PHE A 39 17.35 3.91 0.28
CA PHE A 39 16.04 4.53 0.48
C PHE A 39 15.91 5.15 1.88
N HIS A 40 15.27 6.30 1.94
CA HIS A 40 14.63 6.78 3.17
C HIS A 40 13.28 6.06 3.30
N ILE A 41 13.11 5.28 4.38
CA ILE A 41 11.83 4.59 4.63
C ILE A 41 11.00 5.48 5.53
N GLU A 42 9.84 5.90 5.03
CA GLU A 42 8.80 6.60 5.78
C GLU A 42 7.64 5.63 6.05
N GLU A 43 7.32 5.38 7.32
CA GLU A 43 6.23 4.49 7.70
C GLU A 43 4.99 5.28 8.11
N ILE A 44 3.84 4.96 7.47
CA ILE A 44 2.50 5.35 7.93
C ILE A 44 1.86 4.13 8.56
N ARG A 45 1.78 4.13 9.90
CA ARG A 45 1.19 3.05 10.67
C ARG A 45 -0.28 3.32 10.95
N LEU A 46 -1.17 2.73 10.14
CA LEU A 46 -2.61 3.04 10.15
C LEU A 46 -3.31 2.77 11.49
N SER A 47 -2.75 1.91 12.34
CA SER A 47 -3.29 1.65 13.69
C SER A 47 -3.05 2.78 14.69
N THR A 48 -2.14 3.70 14.40
CA THR A 48 -1.82 4.87 15.24
C THR A 48 -2.25 6.19 14.62
N GLU A 49 -2.68 6.17 13.35
CA GLU A 49 -3.16 7.34 12.64
C GLU A 49 -4.60 7.71 13.06
N ASN A 50 -4.90 9.00 13.08
CA ASN A 50 -6.26 9.48 13.26
C ASN A 50 -7.03 9.47 11.93
N LEU A 51 -7.17 8.27 11.36
CA LEU A 51 -7.88 8.08 10.10
C LEU A 51 -9.39 8.24 10.29
N LEU A 52 -9.97 9.18 9.59
CA LEU A 52 -11.42 9.41 9.60
C LEU A 52 -11.99 9.16 8.20
N PRO A 53 -13.06 8.37 8.07
CA PRO A 53 -13.72 8.17 6.79
C PRO A 53 -14.26 9.49 6.24
N LEU A 54 -14.34 9.59 4.92
CA LEU A 54 -14.99 10.73 4.27
C LEU A 54 -16.49 10.71 4.59
N ASN A 55 -16.96 11.74 5.28
CA ASN A 55 -18.36 12.07 5.42
C ASN A 55 -18.66 13.32 4.59
N TYR A 56 -19.92 13.77 4.59
CA TYR A 56 -20.35 14.93 3.80
C TYR A 56 -19.55 16.20 4.11
N GLU A 57 -19.34 16.52 5.38
CA GLU A 57 -18.61 17.73 5.80
C GLU A 57 -17.14 17.68 5.38
N ARG A 58 -16.49 16.52 5.54
CA ARG A 58 -15.09 16.31 5.12
C ARG A 58 -14.96 16.37 3.61
N LEU A 59 -15.93 15.83 2.88
CA LEU A 59 -15.95 15.90 1.42
C LEU A 59 -16.10 17.35 0.95
N GLN A 60 -17.03 18.12 1.52
CA GLN A 60 -17.17 19.55 1.22
C GLN A 60 -15.86 20.32 1.50
N ARG A 61 -15.25 20.07 2.67
CA ARG A 61 -13.97 20.72 3.00
C ARG A 61 -12.87 20.38 2.01
N ARG A 62 -12.79 19.12 1.56
CA ARG A 62 -11.84 18.70 0.53
C ARG A 62 -12.06 19.47 -0.78
N ASP A 63 -13.30 19.57 -1.22
CA ASP A 63 -13.66 20.25 -2.47
C ASP A 63 -13.34 21.76 -2.40
N GLU A 64 -13.60 22.41 -1.26
CA GLU A 64 -13.24 23.81 -1.02
C GLU A 64 -11.72 24.04 -1.11
N LEU A 65 -10.92 23.16 -0.49
CA LEU A 65 -9.47 23.24 -0.51
C LEU A 65 -8.91 23.03 -1.92
N LEU A 66 -9.45 22.06 -2.66
CA LEU A 66 -9.07 21.80 -4.06
C LEU A 66 -9.41 22.99 -4.95
N ALA A 67 -10.61 23.56 -4.83
CA ALA A 67 -11.03 24.74 -5.58
C ALA A 67 -10.17 25.99 -5.27
N ALA A 68 -9.65 26.08 -4.04
CA ALA A 68 -8.76 27.15 -3.61
C ALA A 68 -7.27 26.89 -3.96
N GLY A 69 -6.92 25.73 -4.56
CA GLY A 69 -5.55 25.35 -4.86
C GLY A 69 -4.68 25.08 -3.63
N GLN A 70 -5.29 24.80 -2.48
CA GLN A 70 -4.58 24.56 -1.20
C GLN A 70 -4.12 23.10 -1.06
N LEU A 71 -3.36 22.61 -2.03
CA LEU A 71 -2.95 21.20 -2.14
C LEU A 71 -1.97 20.73 -1.05
N HIS A 72 -1.45 21.65 -0.24
CA HIS A 72 -0.55 21.37 0.90
C HIS A 72 -1.27 21.49 2.26
N ASP A 73 -2.61 21.61 2.29
CA ASP A 73 -3.37 21.50 3.54
C ASP A 73 -3.20 20.09 4.12
N THR A 74 -3.17 19.97 5.45
CA THR A 74 -2.96 18.71 6.16
C THR A 74 -3.99 17.64 5.83
N MET A 75 -5.12 18.03 5.27
CA MET A 75 -6.12 17.09 4.73
C MET A 75 -5.57 16.22 3.61
N PHE A 76 -4.52 16.69 2.90
CA PHE A 76 -3.90 16.02 1.76
C PHE A 76 -2.54 15.39 2.10
N ASP A 77 -2.13 15.31 3.36
CA ASP A 77 -0.83 14.76 3.75
C ASP A 77 -0.61 13.35 3.20
N TYR A 78 -1.62 12.46 3.30
CA TYR A 78 -1.53 11.10 2.75
C TYR A 78 -1.44 11.08 1.22
N ALA A 79 -2.19 11.94 0.54
CA ALA A 79 -2.13 12.06 -0.92
C ALA A 79 -0.76 12.56 -1.38
N ASN A 80 -0.23 13.60 -0.71
CA ASN A 80 1.08 14.15 -1.00
C ASN A 80 2.20 13.13 -0.71
N ALA A 81 2.13 12.38 0.39
CA ALA A 81 3.09 11.32 0.71
C ALA A 81 3.12 10.23 -0.37
N VAL A 82 1.94 9.76 -0.82
CA VAL A 82 1.83 8.77 -1.90
C VAL A 82 2.33 9.32 -3.23
N ALA A 83 2.00 10.57 -3.57
CA ALA A 83 2.40 11.18 -4.84
C ALA A 83 3.92 11.39 -4.95
N GLN A 84 4.60 11.67 -3.83
CA GLN A 84 6.02 12.01 -3.80
C GLN A 84 6.95 10.80 -3.56
N ALA A 85 6.42 9.67 -3.12
CA ALA A 85 7.21 8.48 -2.88
C ALA A 85 7.75 7.89 -4.20
N ASP A 86 8.99 7.41 -4.19
CA ASP A 86 9.62 6.72 -5.33
C ASP A 86 9.25 5.24 -5.37
N MET A 87 8.82 4.68 -4.24
CA MET A 87 8.36 3.29 -4.10
C MET A 87 7.28 3.20 -3.03
N LEU A 88 6.29 2.33 -3.25
CA LEU A 88 5.20 2.07 -2.31
C LEU A 88 5.26 0.62 -1.83
N VAL A 89 5.20 0.41 -0.52
CA VAL A 89 5.06 -0.93 0.09
C VAL A 89 3.83 -0.92 1.00
N ILE A 90 2.88 -1.81 0.74
CA ILE A 90 1.63 -1.92 1.49
C ILE A 90 1.62 -3.27 2.19
N ALA A 91 1.59 -3.27 3.53
CA ALA A 91 1.41 -4.48 4.34
C ALA A 91 0.00 -4.54 4.90
N ALA A 92 -0.79 -5.51 4.45
CA ALA A 92 -2.17 -5.66 4.89
C ALA A 92 -2.52 -7.14 5.09
N PRO A 93 -2.95 -7.57 6.29
CA PRO A 93 -3.42 -8.93 6.49
C PRO A 93 -4.67 -9.20 5.65
N TYR A 94 -4.82 -10.44 5.18
CA TYR A 94 -6.00 -10.86 4.43
C TYR A 94 -7.19 -11.03 5.38
N TRP A 95 -8.13 -10.10 5.33
CA TRP A 95 -9.36 -10.10 6.13
C TRP A 95 -10.58 -9.99 5.21
N ASP A 96 -11.55 -10.86 5.42
CA ASP A 96 -12.84 -10.83 4.71
C ASP A 96 -12.67 -10.74 3.18
N MET A 97 -11.78 -11.58 2.63
CA MET A 97 -11.41 -11.62 1.20
C MET A 97 -10.70 -10.34 0.70
N SER A 98 -10.29 -9.43 1.61
CA SER A 98 -9.68 -8.15 1.30
C SER A 98 -8.64 -7.76 2.36
N PHE A 99 -8.71 -6.56 2.88
CA PHE A 99 -7.80 -5.96 3.87
C PHE A 99 -8.58 -5.20 4.96
N PRO A 100 -7.94 -4.83 6.09
CA PRO A 100 -8.57 -4.04 7.16
C PRO A 100 -9.17 -2.73 6.66
N ALA A 101 -10.32 -2.33 7.23
CA ALA A 101 -11.05 -1.11 6.86
C ALA A 101 -10.21 0.17 6.93
N SER A 102 -9.22 0.23 7.85
CA SER A 102 -8.29 1.36 7.95
C SER A 102 -7.52 1.61 6.65
N LEU A 103 -7.14 0.55 5.91
CA LEU A 103 -6.48 0.71 4.62
C LEU A 103 -7.43 1.29 3.56
N LYS A 104 -8.71 0.95 3.60
CA LYS A 104 -9.69 1.55 2.69
C LYS A 104 -9.86 3.05 2.96
N ILE A 105 -9.92 3.45 4.23
CA ILE A 105 -10.00 4.86 4.63
C ILE A 105 -8.74 5.62 4.18
N PHE A 106 -7.55 5.00 4.37
CA PHE A 106 -6.30 5.56 3.87
C PHE A 106 -6.33 5.79 2.36
N PHE A 107 -6.74 4.80 1.58
CA PHE A 107 -6.83 4.92 0.12
C PHE A 107 -7.81 6.01 -0.33
N GLU A 108 -8.94 6.19 0.38
CA GLU A 108 -9.89 7.29 0.10
C GLU A 108 -9.26 8.67 0.38
N ALA A 109 -8.44 8.76 1.43
CA ALA A 109 -7.73 10.00 1.76
C ALA A 109 -6.55 10.26 0.82
N ALA A 110 -5.90 9.21 0.32
CA ALA A 110 -4.75 9.31 -0.58
C ALA A 110 -5.16 9.50 -2.05
N SER A 111 -6.35 9.04 -2.48
CA SER A 111 -6.82 9.17 -3.86
C SER A 111 -7.47 10.53 -4.08
N VAL A 112 -6.68 11.50 -4.55
CA VAL A 112 -7.12 12.90 -4.73
C VAL A 112 -6.80 13.37 -6.14
N ASP A 113 -7.83 13.85 -6.85
CA ASP A 113 -7.68 14.46 -8.17
C ASP A 113 -6.79 15.71 -8.09
N GLY A 114 -5.84 15.81 -9.02
CA GLY A 114 -4.84 16.86 -9.05
C GLY A 114 -3.62 16.63 -8.14
N ILE A 115 -3.60 15.52 -7.33
CA ILE A 115 -2.44 15.17 -6.48
C ILE A 115 -1.89 13.79 -6.86
N THR A 116 -2.67 12.72 -6.74
CA THR A 116 -2.22 11.34 -7.05
C THR A 116 -2.62 10.86 -8.43
N PHE A 117 -3.66 11.43 -8.98
CA PHE A 117 -4.12 11.21 -10.36
C PHE A 117 -4.88 12.44 -10.86
N THR A 118 -5.19 12.46 -12.14
CA THR A 118 -6.12 13.43 -12.76
C THR A 118 -6.84 12.77 -13.94
N TYR A 119 -7.67 13.53 -14.64
CA TYR A 119 -8.34 13.07 -15.85
C TYR A 119 -7.91 13.90 -17.06
N ALA A 120 -7.62 13.21 -18.17
CA ALA A 120 -7.44 13.85 -19.48
C ALA A 120 -8.78 14.41 -20.01
N GLU A 121 -8.74 15.18 -21.09
CA GLU A 121 -9.94 15.79 -21.69
C GLU A 121 -10.99 14.76 -22.14
N ASP A 122 -10.57 13.54 -22.48
CA ASP A 122 -11.43 12.42 -22.87
C ASP A 122 -11.98 11.62 -21.68
N GLY A 123 -11.66 12.01 -20.43
CA GLY A 123 -12.05 11.33 -19.22
C GLY A 123 -11.14 10.17 -18.81
N THR A 124 -10.05 9.93 -19.54
CA THR A 124 -9.08 8.87 -19.19
C THR A 124 -8.30 9.28 -17.93
N PRO A 125 -8.19 8.41 -16.91
CA PRO A 125 -7.37 8.70 -15.75
C PRO A 125 -5.88 8.72 -16.11
N VAL A 126 -5.17 9.71 -15.54
CA VAL A 126 -3.73 9.91 -15.68
C VAL A 126 -3.12 9.94 -14.29
N GLY A 127 -2.20 9.02 -14.01
CA GLY A 127 -1.50 8.98 -12.74
C GLY A 127 -0.46 10.08 -12.61
N LEU A 128 -0.31 10.61 -11.40
CA LEU A 128 0.60 11.71 -11.07
C LEU A 128 1.67 11.32 -10.05
N CYS A 129 1.69 10.06 -9.57
CA CYS A 129 2.65 9.61 -8.57
C CYS A 129 4.04 9.36 -9.19
N ALA A 130 5.08 9.61 -8.39
CA ALA A 130 6.47 9.41 -8.80
C ALA A 130 6.91 7.94 -8.72
N ALA A 131 6.21 7.11 -7.95
CA ALA A 131 6.56 5.73 -7.69
C ALA A 131 6.63 4.90 -8.98
N GLN A 132 7.69 4.07 -9.08
CA GLN A 132 7.85 3.12 -10.18
C GLN A 132 7.33 1.74 -9.81
N ASP A 133 7.42 1.37 -8.53
CA ASP A 133 7.07 0.06 -8.00
C ASP A 133 6.09 0.19 -6.84
N MET A 134 5.09 -0.69 -6.81
CA MET A 134 4.17 -0.89 -5.69
C MET A 134 4.20 -2.36 -5.26
N TYR A 135 4.45 -2.61 -3.99
CA TYR A 135 4.42 -3.93 -3.39
C TYR A 135 3.19 -4.07 -2.51
N TYR A 136 2.45 -5.16 -2.69
CA TYR A 136 1.36 -5.55 -1.80
C TYR A 136 1.74 -6.84 -1.08
N VAL A 137 1.90 -6.74 0.24
CA VAL A 137 2.32 -7.84 1.13
C VAL A 137 1.14 -8.28 1.98
N THR A 138 0.83 -9.57 1.95
CA THR A 138 -0.30 -10.11 2.73
C THR A 138 0.02 -11.48 3.33
N THR A 139 -0.71 -11.85 4.38
CA THR A 139 -0.72 -13.21 4.92
C THR A 139 -2.15 -13.64 5.20
N SER A 140 -2.43 -14.94 5.02
CA SER A 140 -3.75 -15.53 5.27
C SER A 140 -3.67 -16.83 6.06
N GLY A 141 -4.70 -17.09 6.86
CA GLY A 141 -4.84 -18.36 7.58
C GLY A 141 -5.12 -19.54 6.65
N GLY A 142 -6.00 -19.35 5.68
CA GLY A 142 -6.30 -20.32 4.60
C GLY A 142 -5.68 -19.91 3.28
N TYR A 143 -6.04 -20.58 2.20
CA TYR A 143 -5.64 -20.19 0.83
C TYR A 143 -6.56 -19.10 0.29
N ILE A 144 -5.98 -18.10 -0.37
CA ILE A 144 -6.70 -16.95 -0.94
C ILE A 144 -7.47 -17.33 -2.22
N ASN A 145 -6.93 -18.25 -3.03
CA ASN A 145 -7.49 -18.69 -4.31
C ASN A 145 -7.88 -17.48 -5.21
N ASP A 146 -9.07 -17.55 -5.84
CA ASP A 146 -9.56 -16.53 -6.78
C ASP A 146 -10.25 -15.33 -6.11
N CYS A 147 -10.17 -15.22 -4.77
CA CYS A 147 -10.88 -14.18 -4.00
C CYS A 147 -9.92 -13.15 -3.39
N ASN A 148 -8.95 -12.65 -4.17
CA ASN A 148 -7.98 -11.68 -3.68
C ASN A 148 -8.41 -10.22 -3.96
N PHE A 149 -9.56 -9.81 -3.41
CA PHE A 149 -10.07 -8.47 -3.64
C PHE A 149 -9.18 -7.37 -3.04
N GLY A 150 -8.35 -7.71 -2.05
CA GLY A 150 -7.36 -6.76 -1.51
C GLY A 150 -6.26 -6.43 -2.52
N PHE A 151 -5.67 -7.46 -3.13
CA PHE A 151 -4.68 -7.28 -4.18
C PHE A 151 -5.28 -6.64 -5.43
N GLU A 152 -6.45 -7.09 -5.89
CA GLU A 152 -7.12 -6.53 -7.07
C GLU A 152 -7.41 -5.04 -6.90
N TYR A 153 -7.84 -4.64 -5.70
CA TYR A 153 -8.07 -3.24 -5.39
C TYR A 153 -6.76 -2.43 -5.40
N ALA A 154 -5.70 -2.92 -4.76
CA ALA A 154 -4.40 -2.26 -4.75
C ALA A 154 -3.79 -2.17 -6.16
N ASN A 155 -3.95 -3.22 -7.00
CA ASN A 155 -3.52 -3.24 -8.39
C ASN A 155 -4.30 -2.22 -9.25
N ALA A 156 -5.60 -2.04 -9.01
CA ALA A 156 -6.38 -1.00 -9.67
C ALA A 156 -5.88 0.41 -9.30
N LEU A 157 -5.56 0.65 -8.02
CA LEU A 157 -4.96 1.91 -7.57
C LEU A 157 -3.55 2.13 -8.11
N CYS A 158 -2.74 1.07 -8.22
CA CYS A 158 -1.42 1.13 -8.85
C CYS A 158 -1.52 1.74 -10.26
N ARG A 159 -2.47 1.28 -11.07
CA ARG A 159 -2.75 1.83 -12.41
C ARG A 159 -3.29 3.25 -12.36
N LEU A 160 -4.22 3.54 -11.44
CA LEU A 160 -4.79 4.88 -11.27
C LEU A 160 -3.71 5.92 -10.94
N TYR A 161 -2.75 5.55 -10.10
CA TYR A 161 -1.64 6.40 -9.68
C TYR A 161 -0.52 6.52 -10.73
N GLY A 162 -0.54 5.69 -11.77
CA GLY A 162 0.47 5.66 -12.83
C GLY A 162 1.76 4.92 -12.44
N VAL A 163 1.70 4.09 -11.40
CA VAL A 163 2.82 3.24 -10.98
C VAL A 163 3.03 2.14 -12.02
N GLN A 164 4.30 1.87 -12.39
CA GLN A 164 4.61 1.02 -13.54
C GLN A 164 4.58 -0.47 -13.23
N SER A 165 4.93 -0.85 -12.00
CA SER A 165 5.03 -2.27 -11.61
C SER A 165 4.27 -2.55 -10.33
N MET A 166 3.47 -3.63 -10.34
CA MET A 166 2.77 -4.14 -9.17
C MET A 166 3.34 -5.49 -8.77
N HIS A 167 3.81 -5.60 -7.54
CA HIS A 167 4.42 -6.80 -6.98
C HIS A 167 3.54 -7.39 -5.88
N PHE A 168 3.38 -8.71 -5.90
CA PHE A 168 2.60 -9.43 -4.89
C PHE A 168 3.49 -10.35 -4.07
N VAL A 169 3.43 -10.21 -2.74
CA VAL A 169 4.15 -11.07 -1.79
C VAL A 169 3.15 -11.64 -0.79
N SER A 170 3.08 -12.97 -0.68
CA SER A 170 2.11 -13.58 0.23
C SER A 170 2.63 -14.83 0.91
N ALA A 171 2.20 -15.07 2.16
CA ALA A 171 2.28 -16.34 2.85
C ALA A 171 0.88 -16.80 3.21
N GLN A 172 0.48 -17.98 2.75
CA GLN A 172 -0.89 -18.48 2.84
C GLN A 172 -0.96 -19.84 3.55
N GLY A 173 -2.14 -20.19 4.08
CA GLY A 173 -2.35 -21.46 4.75
C GLY A 173 -1.77 -21.53 6.16
N LEU A 174 -1.51 -20.38 6.78
CA LEU A 174 -0.79 -20.27 8.06
C LEU A 174 -1.58 -20.79 9.28
N ASP A 175 -2.89 -21.02 9.16
CA ASP A 175 -3.76 -21.54 10.23
C ASP A 175 -4.33 -22.93 9.90
N LEU A 176 -3.81 -23.60 8.84
CA LEU A 176 -4.23 -24.94 8.50
C LEU A 176 -3.65 -25.97 9.49
N ASP A 177 -4.41 -27.01 9.76
CA ASP A 177 -3.97 -28.10 10.63
C ASP A 177 -2.69 -28.74 10.08
N GLY A 178 -1.65 -28.79 10.92
CA GLY A 178 -0.33 -29.32 10.55
C GLY A 178 0.55 -28.41 9.69
N ALA A 179 0.17 -27.14 9.50
CA ALA A 179 0.99 -26.17 8.78
C ALA A 179 2.31 -25.91 9.50
N ASP A 180 3.43 -26.02 8.79
CA ASP A 180 4.71 -25.54 9.24
C ASP A 180 4.81 -24.02 8.92
N VAL A 181 4.31 -23.22 9.86
CA VAL A 181 4.24 -21.75 9.71
C VAL A 181 5.61 -21.14 9.46
N GLN A 182 6.65 -21.69 10.11
CA GLN A 182 8.01 -21.17 9.91
C GLN A 182 8.50 -21.42 8.50
N ALA A 183 8.36 -22.65 8.00
CA ALA A 183 8.77 -23.00 6.63
C ALA A 183 8.00 -22.19 5.58
N ILE A 184 6.68 -22.00 5.74
CA ILE A 184 5.84 -21.18 4.84
C ILE A 184 6.31 -19.72 4.82
N MET A 185 6.59 -19.15 5.99
CA MET A 185 7.09 -17.77 6.09
C MET A 185 8.48 -17.63 5.47
N GLU A 186 9.41 -18.58 5.72
CA GLU A 186 10.74 -18.58 5.13
C GLU A 186 10.69 -18.69 3.60
N GLU A 187 9.82 -19.54 3.06
CA GLU A 187 9.60 -19.65 1.62
C GLU A 187 9.09 -18.33 1.02
N ALA A 188 8.08 -17.71 1.66
CA ALA A 188 7.55 -16.42 1.22
C ALA A 188 8.59 -15.29 1.29
N CYS A 189 9.43 -15.29 2.33
CA CYS A 189 10.53 -14.33 2.48
C CYS A 189 11.60 -14.45 1.39
N ASN A 190 11.92 -15.67 0.95
CA ASN A 190 13.02 -15.96 0.03
C ASN A 190 12.54 -16.20 -1.41
N GLY A 191 11.25 -16.33 -1.63
CA GLY A 191 10.64 -16.59 -2.92
C GLY A 191 10.87 -15.50 -3.97
N GLU A 192 10.60 -15.83 -5.21
CA GLU A 192 10.56 -14.85 -6.30
C GLU A 192 9.36 -13.92 -6.11
N ILE A 193 9.59 -12.63 -6.32
CA ILE A 193 8.54 -11.61 -6.28
C ILE A 193 7.94 -11.54 -7.69
N MET A 194 6.66 -11.92 -7.81
CA MET A 194 5.96 -11.87 -9.09
C MET A 194 5.55 -10.43 -9.43
N ASN A 195 5.85 -10.03 -10.66
CA ASN A 195 5.40 -8.77 -11.25
C ASN A 195 4.09 -9.02 -12.02
N TYR A 196 3.08 -8.18 -11.81
CA TYR A 196 1.73 -8.32 -12.36
C TYR A 196 1.32 -7.22 -13.38
N LEU A 197 2.25 -6.34 -13.78
CA LEU A 197 2.00 -5.31 -14.79
C LEU A 197 2.74 -5.57 -16.10
#